data_b810f053da64f0cc74a39ac7366ab766
#
_entry.id   b810f053da64f0cc74a39ac7366ab766
#
_cell.length_a   1.000
_cell.length_b   1.000
_cell.length_c   1.000
_cell.angle_alpha   90.00
_cell.angle_beta   90.00
_cell.angle_gamma   90.00
#
_symmetry.space_group_name_H-M   'P 1'
#
loop_
_entity.id
_entity.type
_entity.pdbx_description
1 polymer ?
#
loop_
_entity_poly.entity_id
_entity_poly.type
_entity_poly.pdbx_seq_one_letter_code
_entity_poly.pdbx_strand_id
1 'polypeptide(L)'
;MKIPENAERIIKTLEEHGHEGYVVGGCVRDMVLRRKPGDWDITTSAVPEEVKALFPHTIDTGIRHGTVTVMFGKEGYEVTTYRMDGKYEDHRHPKEVVFTPSLIEDLKRRDFTINAMAYNPTAGIVDEFEGIQDLGRKCIRCVGEPRERFEEDALRMLRGIRFAAQLEFGIEVNTLSAIREKAPTLVNVSAERIRSELTKLLLADGSDRLLLAVHTGLSRYFLPELDDMITTSQNNPHHCFDVGNHSLEAVRQINRIWKEEELPGIPREEKAHVVLVYAALLHDVAKPDCKETDEEGIDHFYNHNELAAEKAEGILKRLKFDNETISLVTRIIRYHDSRHENCLIDGKYSEKGKRAMRRLMNRIGSSAMPYLFALQRADLLAQSDYTRDEKLAKLRAAQRCYSEICQAGEAVGREDLAIGGRELLALGVKPGPGMGELLNQLLEAVLDDPSKNTEYELTRLAQQILSNL
;
A
#
# COMPACT_ATOMS: atom_id res chain seq x y z
N MET A 1 -23.11 -23.99 5.90
CA MET A 1 -22.55 -22.64 5.65
C MET A 1 -23.69 -21.71 5.25
N LYS A 2 -23.56 -20.41 5.50
CA LYS A 2 -24.62 -19.45 5.14
C LYS A 2 -24.03 -18.50 4.07
N ILE A 3 -24.70 -18.41 2.92
CA ILE A 3 -24.36 -17.48 1.84
C ILE A 3 -25.38 -16.32 1.81
N PRO A 4 -25.09 -15.19 1.17
CA PRO A 4 -26.04 -14.09 1.00
C PRO A 4 -27.30 -14.55 0.25
N GLU A 5 -28.45 -13.99 0.62
CA GLU A 5 -29.75 -14.32 0.01
C GLU A 5 -29.74 -14.10 -1.52
N ASN A 6 -29.09 -13.02 -2.00
CA ASN A 6 -28.98 -12.76 -3.42
C ASN A 6 -28.12 -13.80 -4.15
N ALA A 7 -27.01 -14.27 -3.53
CA ALA A 7 -26.19 -15.35 -4.11
C ALA A 7 -26.99 -16.67 -4.17
N GLU A 8 -27.73 -16.99 -3.10
CA GLU A 8 -28.62 -18.18 -3.06
C GLU A 8 -29.71 -18.08 -4.13
N ARG A 9 -30.29 -16.90 -4.32
CA ARG A 9 -31.30 -16.66 -5.36
C ARG A 9 -30.71 -16.86 -6.77
N ILE A 10 -29.48 -16.42 -7.03
CA ILE A 10 -28.83 -16.66 -8.32
C ILE A 10 -28.67 -18.16 -8.56
N ILE A 11 -28.12 -18.89 -7.59
CA ILE A 11 -27.90 -20.33 -7.70
C ILE A 11 -29.23 -21.06 -7.97
N LYS A 12 -30.27 -20.75 -7.18
CA LYS A 12 -31.58 -21.36 -7.34
C LYS A 12 -32.19 -21.09 -8.72
N THR A 13 -32.08 -19.83 -9.22
CA THR A 13 -32.59 -19.48 -10.54
C THR A 13 -31.87 -20.27 -11.64
N LEU A 14 -30.56 -20.46 -11.53
CA LEU A 14 -29.78 -21.28 -12.47
C LEU A 14 -30.25 -22.73 -12.44
N GLU A 15 -30.42 -23.33 -11.26
CA GLU A 15 -30.89 -24.71 -11.05
C GLU A 15 -32.29 -24.94 -11.61
N GLU A 16 -33.24 -24.03 -11.36
CA GLU A 16 -34.60 -24.09 -11.88
C GLU A 16 -34.68 -24.12 -13.41
N HIS A 17 -33.60 -23.63 -14.09
CA HIS A 17 -33.49 -23.65 -15.55
C HIS A 17 -32.52 -24.72 -16.09
N GLY A 18 -32.12 -25.66 -15.22
CA GLY A 18 -31.34 -26.85 -15.63
C GLY A 18 -29.85 -26.63 -15.67
N HIS A 19 -29.34 -25.53 -15.07
CA HIS A 19 -27.92 -25.24 -14.96
C HIS A 19 -27.39 -25.50 -13.56
N GLU A 20 -26.11 -25.78 -13.44
CA GLU A 20 -25.44 -25.83 -12.14
C GLU A 20 -25.04 -24.41 -11.68
N GLY A 21 -25.02 -24.17 -10.37
CA GLY A 21 -24.54 -22.94 -9.77
C GLY A 21 -23.87 -23.18 -8.43
N TYR A 22 -22.67 -22.59 -8.25
CA TYR A 22 -21.89 -22.70 -7.02
C TYR A 22 -21.25 -21.37 -6.67
N VAL A 23 -21.18 -20.99 -5.38
CA VAL A 23 -20.19 -19.99 -4.96
C VAL A 23 -18.81 -20.64 -4.98
N VAL A 24 -17.74 -19.89 -5.29
CA VAL A 24 -16.44 -20.48 -5.61
C VAL A 24 -15.25 -19.59 -5.17
N GLY A 25 -14.14 -20.21 -4.86
CA GLY A 25 -12.89 -19.48 -4.67
C GLY A 25 -12.73 -18.86 -3.27
N GLY A 26 -12.39 -17.58 -3.21
CA GLY A 26 -12.08 -16.87 -1.99
C GLY A 26 -13.18 -16.89 -0.95
N CYS A 27 -14.44 -16.78 -1.36
CA CYS A 27 -15.58 -16.82 -0.43
C CYS A 27 -15.74 -18.19 0.24
N VAL A 28 -15.53 -19.29 -0.49
CA VAL A 28 -15.60 -20.65 0.09
C VAL A 28 -14.46 -20.88 1.08
N ARG A 29 -13.23 -20.49 0.71
CA ARG A 29 -12.08 -20.51 1.64
C ARG A 29 -12.40 -19.75 2.93
N ASP A 30 -12.90 -18.51 2.82
CA ASP A 30 -13.15 -17.66 3.97
C ASP A 30 -14.28 -18.20 4.84
N MET A 31 -15.32 -18.80 4.22
CA MET A 31 -16.37 -19.54 4.98
C MET A 31 -15.79 -20.72 5.76
N VAL A 32 -14.90 -21.52 5.15
CA VAL A 32 -14.23 -22.66 5.83
C VAL A 32 -13.40 -22.15 7.02
N LEU A 33 -12.69 -21.03 6.84
CA LEU A 33 -11.91 -20.38 7.89
C LEU A 33 -12.74 -19.57 8.89
N ARG A 34 -14.08 -19.56 8.76
CA ARG A 34 -15.01 -18.78 9.59
C ARG A 34 -14.69 -17.27 9.55
N ARG A 35 -14.15 -16.79 8.43
CA ARG A 35 -13.95 -15.37 8.14
C ARG A 35 -15.15 -14.85 7.35
N LYS A 36 -15.41 -13.56 7.44
CA LYS A 36 -16.44 -12.92 6.60
C LYS A 36 -15.87 -12.73 5.19
N PRO A 37 -16.46 -13.32 4.13
CA PRO A 37 -16.05 -13.08 2.77
C PRO A 37 -16.23 -11.61 2.38
N GLY A 38 -15.29 -11.08 1.57
CA GLY A 38 -15.38 -9.74 0.97
C GLY A 38 -16.31 -9.74 -0.24
N ASP A 39 -16.01 -10.63 -1.20
CA ASP A 39 -16.72 -10.76 -2.48
C ASP A 39 -17.31 -12.17 -2.61
N TRP A 40 -18.33 -12.30 -3.45
CA TRP A 40 -19.04 -13.56 -3.69
C TRP A 40 -19.03 -13.87 -5.19
N ASP A 41 -18.10 -14.71 -5.60
CA ASP A 41 -18.02 -15.20 -6.97
C ASP A 41 -18.89 -16.44 -7.14
N ILE A 42 -19.63 -16.49 -8.25
CA ILE A 42 -20.47 -17.63 -8.61
C ILE A 42 -19.92 -18.23 -9.91
N THR A 43 -19.91 -19.54 -9.98
CA THR A 43 -19.54 -20.25 -11.21
C THR A 43 -20.72 -21.17 -11.61
N THR A 44 -20.93 -21.34 -12.94
CA THR A 44 -22.11 -22.02 -13.48
C THR A 44 -21.80 -22.78 -14.79
N SER A 45 -22.62 -23.78 -15.08
CA SER A 45 -22.63 -24.47 -16.40
C SER A 45 -23.33 -23.64 -17.50
N ALA A 46 -24.12 -22.61 -17.13
CA ALA A 46 -24.79 -21.72 -18.08
C ALA A 46 -23.77 -20.86 -18.83
N VAL A 47 -23.95 -20.69 -20.15
CA VAL A 47 -23.13 -19.74 -20.93
C VAL A 47 -23.58 -18.30 -20.68
N PRO A 48 -22.75 -17.28 -20.99
CA PRO A 48 -23.06 -15.89 -20.66
C PRO A 48 -24.42 -15.40 -21.18
N GLU A 49 -24.81 -15.82 -22.38
CA GLU A 49 -26.08 -15.48 -23.01
C GLU A 49 -27.28 -16.05 -22.21
N GLU A 50 -27.16 -17.26 -21.70
CA GLU A 50 -28.16 -17.90 -20.87
C GLU A 50 -28.27 -17.18 -19.52
N VAL A 51 -27.14 -16.84 -18.87
CA VAL A 51 -27.14 -16.03 -17.64
C VAL A 51 -27.87 -14.70 -17.86
N LYS A 52 -27.57 -14.01 -18.98
CA LYS A 52 -28.24 -12.73 -19.31
C LYS A 52 -29.74 -12.89 -19.55
N ALA A 53 -30.16 -13.99 -20.12
CA ALA A 53 -31.59 -14.28 -20.36
C ALA A 53 -32.36 -14.54 -19.04
N LEU A 54 -31.70 -15.08 -18.03
CA LEU A 54 -32.30 -15.42 -16.73
C LEU A 54 -32.44 -14.25 -15.77
N PHE A 55 -31.58 -13.21 -15.91
CA PHE A 55 -31.54 -12.09 -14.99
C PHE A 55 -31.81 -10.76 -15.68
N PRO A 56 -32.77 -9.94 -15.19
CA PRO A 56 -33.20 -8.72 -15.87
C PRO A 56 -32.17 -7.59 -15.85
N HIS A 57 -31.22 -7.62 -14.89
CA HIS A 57 -30.19 -6.59 -14.73
C HIS A 57 -28.81 -7.22 -14.68
N THR A 58 -28.08 -7.14 -15.79
CA THR A 58 -26.73 -7.69 -15.92
C THR A 58 -25.79 -6.63 -16.52
N ILE A 59 -24.49 -6.75 -16.20
CA ILE A 59 -23.43 -5.93 -16.76
C ILE A 59 -22.37 -6.85 -17.38
N ASP A 60 -21.95 -6.55 -18.59
CA ASP A 60 -20.93 -7.32 -19.33
C ASP A 60 -19.52 -6.95 -18.83
N THR A 61 -19.12 -7.46 -17.66
CA THR A 61 -17.84 -7.15 -17.04
C THR A 61 -16.67 -7.93 -17.62
N GLY A 62 -16.93 -9.08 -18.22
CA GLY A 62 -15.90 -9.96 -18.78
C GLY A 62 -16.45 -11.03 -19.73
N ILE A 63 -17.38 -10.68 -20.60
CA ILE A 63 -18.11 -11.63 -21.45
C ILE A 63 -17.19 -12.52 -22.31
N ARG A 64 -16.07 -11.97 -22.79
CA ARG A 64 -15.05 -12.74 -23.55
C ARG A 64 -14.37 -13.83 -22.72
N HIS A 65 -14.44 -13.72 -21.41
CA HIS A 65 -13.90 -14.68 -20.46
C HIS A 65 -14.99 -15.46 -19.73
N GLY A 66 -16.24 -15.33 -20.17
CA GLY A 66 -17.37 -16.06 -19.62
C GLY A 66 -17.99 -15.42 -18.36
N THR A 67 -17.65 -14.16 -18.01
CA THR A 67 -18.14 -13.51 -16.79
C THR A 67 -19.19 -12.45 -17.11
N VAL A 68 -20.32 -12.53 -16.37
CA VAL A 68 -21.41 -11.55 -16.38
C VAL A 68 -21.68 -11.15 -14.92
N THR A 69 -21.84 -9.87 -14.64
CA THR A 69 -22.22 -9.40 -13.32
C THR A 69 -23.74 -9.28 -13.22
N VAL A 70 -24.35 -10.04 -12.33
CA VAL A 70 -25.79 -9.95 -12.01
C VAL A 70 -25.99 -8.92 -10.93
N MET A 71 -26.90 -7.95 -11.15
CA MET A 71 -27.12 -6.82 -10.27
C MET A 71 -28.39 -6.95 -9.44
N PHE A 72 -28.29 -6.72 -8.12
CA PHE A 72 -29.41 -6.54 -7.20
C PHE A 72 -29.32 -5.15 -6.57
N GLY A 73 -29.98 -4.18 -7.17
CA GLY A 73 -29.85 -2.77 -6.80
C GLY A 73 -28.42 -2.26 -7.04
N LYS A 74 -27.68 -2.00 -5.96
CA LYS A 74 -26.26 -1.57 -6.04
C LYS A 74 -25.27 -2.72 -5.84
N GLU A 75 -25.72 -3.90 -5.46
CA GLU A 75 -24.88 -5.08 -5.26
C GLU A 75 -24.70 -5.84 -6.57
N GLY A 76 -23.47 -6.17 -6.94
CA GLY A 76 -23.12 -6.98 -8.09
C GLY A 76 -22.52 -8.31 -7.67
N TYR A 77 -22.91 -9.39 -8.37
CA TYR A 77 -22.38 -10.73 -8.19
C TYR A 77 -21.77 -11.20 -9.52
N GLU A 78 -20.48 -11.52 -9.52
CA GLU A 78 -19.84 -12.07 -10.72
C GLU A 78 -20.26 -13.54 -10.92
N VAL A 79 -20.87 -13.80 -12.08
CA VAL A 79 -21.29 -15.14 -12.49
C VAL A 79 -20.44 -15.54 -13.69
N THR A 80 -19.59 -16.56 -13.52
CA THR A 80 -18.64 -17.01 -14.52
C THR A 80 -19.01 -18.40 -15.01
N THR A 81 -19.11 -18.56 -16.33
CA THR A 81 -19.31 -19.87 -16.98
C THR A 81 -18.10 -20.77 -16.73
N TYR A 82 -18.34 -22.06 -16.43
CA TYR A 82 -17.26 -23.07 -16.36
C TYR A 82 -16.43 -23.06 -17.64
N ARG A 83 -15.12 -23.05 -17.49
CA ARG A 83 -14.22 -22.97 -18.62
C ARG A 83 -12.93 -23.75 -18.42
N MET A 84 -12.37 -24.18 -19.51
CA MET A 84 -10.98 -24.61 -19.63
C MET A 84 -10.20 -23.50 -20.31
N ASP A 85 -9.04 -23.20 -19.78
CA ASP A 85 -8.14 -22.24 -20.41
C ASP A 85 -7.31 -22.99 -21.47
N GLY A 86 -7.29 -22.48 -22.72
CA GLY A 86 -6.45 -22.99 -23.78
C GLY A 86 -4.97 -22.67 -23.56
N LYS A 87 -4.12 -22.91 -24.57
CA LYS A 87 -2.69 -22.57 -24.48
C LYS A 87 -2.51 -21.07 -24.28
N TYR A 88 -1.65 -20.70 -23.35
CA TYR A 88 -1.25 -19.32 -23.06
C TYR A 88 -0.09 -18.93 -23.99
N GLU A 89 -0.19 -17.80 -24.70
CA GLU A 89 0.89 -17.30 -25.58
C GLU A 89 1.69 -16.14 -24.94
N ASP A 90 1.08 -15.39 -24.03
CA ASP A 90 1.66 -14.17 -23.42
C ASP A 90 1.80 -14.26 -21.88
N HIS A 91 1.78 -15.47 -21.31
CA HIS A 91 1.81 -15.72 -19.85
C HIS A 91 0.68 -15.00 -19.08
N ARG A 92 -0.46 -14.72 -19.75
CA ARG A 92 -1.60 -14.05 -19.12
C ARG A 92 -2.95 -14.49 -19.66
N HIS A 93 -3.11 -14.50 -20.98
CA HIS A 93 -4.40 -14.75 -21.60
C HIS A 93 -4.36 -16.10 -22.33
N PRO A 94 -5.32 -16.99 -22.06
CA PRO A 94 -5.48 -18.15 -22.93
C PRO A 94 -5.87 -17.66 -24.33
N LYS A 95 -5.29 -18.24 -25.35
CA LYS A 95 -5.60 -17.94 -26.76
C LYS A 95 -7.08 -18.12 -27.07
N GLU A 96 -7.68 -19.12 -26.46
CA GLU A 96 -9.09 -19.45 -26.56
C GLU A 96 -9.61 -19.85 -25.16
N VAL A 97 -10.80 -19.39 -24.83
CA VAL A 97 -11.57 -19.84 -23.68
C VAL A 97 -12.59 -20.84 -24.20
N VAL A 98 -12.51 -22.06 -23.74
CA VAL A 98 -13.47 -23.10 -24.10
C VAL A 98 -14.41 -23.35 -22.93
N PHE A 99 -15.69 -23.08 -23.12
CA PHE A 99 -16.69 -23.39 -22.08
C PHE A 99 -16.84 -24.91 -21.96
N THR A 100 -17.03 -25.36 -20.72
CA THR A 100 -17.18 -26.76 -20.37
C THR A 100 -18.38 -26.92 -19.43
N PRO A 101 -19.09 -28.05 -19.48
CA PRO A 101 -20.14 -28.34 -18.48
C PRO A 101 -19.56 -28.84 -17.15
N SER A 102 -18.24 -29.05 -17.04
CA SER A 102 -17.61 -29.68 -15.89
C SER A 102 -17.08 -28.65 -14.89
N LEU A 103 -17.66 -28.61 -13.68
CA LEU A 103 -17.17 -27.86 -12.55
C LEU A 103 -15.72 -28.22 -12.20
N ILE A 104 -15.35 -29.49 -12.26
CA ILE A 104 -14.01 -29.97 -11.90
C ILE A 104 -12.93 -29.37 -12.83
N GLU A 105 -13.22 -29.27 -14.15
CA GLU A 105 -12.29 -28.62 -15.09
C GLU A 105 -12.16 -27.11 -14.81
N ASP A 106 -13.23 -26.42 -14.38
CA ASP A 106 -13.15 -25.03 -13.95
C ASP A 106 -12.34 -24.86 -12.67
N LEU A 107 -12.46 -25.76 -11.69
CA LEU A 107 -11.66 -25.73 -10.49
C LEU A 107 -10.19 -26.06 -10.74
N LYS A 108 -9.89 -26.96 -11.68
CA LYS A 108 -8.53 -27.42 -12.02
C LYS A 108 -7.64 -26.32 -12.60
N ARG A 109 -8.19 -25.33 -13.33
CA ARG A 109 -7.42 -24.20 -13.90
C ARG A 109 -7.07 -23.13 -12.86
N ARG A 110 -7.60 -23.21 -11.64
CA ARG A 110 -7.36 -22.21 -10.59
C ARG A 110 -5.92 -22.28 -10.06
N ASP A 111 -5.52 -21.21 -9.37
CA ASP A 111 -4.14 -21.03 -8.90
C ASP A 111 -3.76 -21.98 -7.75
N PHE A 112 -4.53 -21.95 -6.67
CA PHE A 112 -4.20 -22.66 -5.44
C PHE A 112 -5.39 -23.50 -4.95
N THR A 113 -5.09 -24.64 -4.32
CA THR A 113 -6.09 -25.58 -3.80
C THR A 113 -7.09 -24.94 -2.87
N ILE A 114 -6.64 -24.02 -2.01
CA ILE A 114 -7.47 -23.26 -1.07
C ILE A 114 -8.50 -22.34 -1.75
N ASN A 115 -8.34 -22.06 -3.06
CA ASN A 115 -9.26 -21.29 -3.88
C ASN A 115 -9.95 -22.14 -4.96
N ALA A 116 -9.65 -23.44 -5.02
CA ALA A 116 -10.22 -24.39 -5.97
C ALA A 116 -11.32 -25.24 -5.31
N MET A 117 -12.14 -24.61 -4.48
CA MET A 117 -13.30 -25.19 -3.82
C MET A 117 -14.56 -24.45 -4.25
N ALA A 118 -15.65 -25.20 -4.39
CA ALA A 118 -16.98 -24.66 -4.68
C ALA A 118 -17.98 -25.08 -3.61
N TYR A 119 -19.04 -24.29 -3.39
CA TYR A 119 -20.09 -24.61 -2.44
C TYR A 119 -21.46 -24.30 -3.03
N ASN A 120 -22.37 -25.24 -2.85
CA ASN A 120 -23.78 -25.09 -3.17
C ASN A 120 -24.60 -25.47 -1.95
N PRO A 121 -25.70 -24.76 -1.60
CA PRO A 121 -26.50 -25.04 -0.42
C PRO A 121 -27.07 -26.47 -0.37
N THR A 122 -27.38 -27.06 -1.52
CA THR A 122 -27.93 -28.41 -1.64
C THR A 122 -26.86 -29.49 -1.76
N ALA A 123 -25.86 -29.28 -2.63
CA ALA A 123 -24.81 -30.26 -2.90
C ALA A 123 -23.67 -30.26 -1.87
N GLY A 124 -23.53 -29.19 -1.08
CA GLY A 124 -22.45 -29.05 -0.12
C GLY A 124 -21.16 -28.49 -0.75
N ILE A 125 -20.01 -28.81 -0.13
CA ILE A 125 -18.69 -28.40 -0.63
C ILE A 125 -18.18 -29.42 -1.63
N VAL A 126 -17.69 -28.92 -2.77
CA VAL A 126 -16.89 -29.67 -3.75
C VAL A 126 -15.43 -29.28 -3.57
N ASP A 127 -14.60 -30.23 -3.15
CA ASP A 127 -13.17 -30.04 -2.86
C ASP A 127 -12.36 -31.19 -3.48
N GLU A 128 -12.20 -31.17 -4.80
CA GLU A 128 -11.47 -32.23 -5.55
C GLU A 128 -9.95 -32.15 -5.33
N PHE A 129 -9.42 -30.97 -4.95
CA PHE A 129 -7.99 -30.71 -4.89
C PHE A 129 -7.46 -30.60 -3.45
N GLU A 130 -8.22 -31.07 -2.44
CA GLU A 130 -7.83 -31.11 -1.03
C GLU A 130 -7.61 -29.73 -0.39
N GLY A 131 -8.34 -28.69 -0.85
CA GLY A 131 -8.24 -27.33 -0.33
C GLY A 131 -8.55 -27.23 1.15
N ILE A 132 -9.55 -27.98 1.67
CA ILE A 132 -9.88 -28.04 3.12
C ILE A 132 -8.70 -28.60 3.91
N GLN A 133 -8.00 -29.62 3.40
CA GLN A 133 -6.86 -30.21 4.08
C GLN A 133 -5.72 -29.19 4.15
N ASP A 134 -5.44 -28.48 3.04
CA ASP A 134 -4.41 -27.45 2.97
C ASP A 134 -4.73 -26.25 3.87
N LEU A 135 -5.99 -25.85 3.99
CA LEU A 135 -6.43 -24.86 4.98
C LEU A 135 -6.15 -25.32 6.41
N GLY A 136 -6.42 -26.60 6.72
CA GLY A 136 -6.11 -27.20 8.03
C GLY A 136 -4.63 -27.25 8.34
N ARG A 137 -3.79 -27.46 7.32
CA ARG A 137 -2.33 -27.46 7.41
C ARG A 137 -1.70 -26.07 7.34
N LYS A 138 -2.50 -25.03 7.10
CA LYS A 138 -2.03 -23.66 6.85
C LYS A 138 -1.01 -23.60 5.69
N CYS A 139 -1.36 -24.18 4.57
CA CYS A 139 -0.46 -24.40 3.44
C CYS A 139 -1.02 -23.79 2.15
N ILE A 140 -0.20 -23.07 1.39
CA ILE A 140 -0.50 -22.60 0.03
C ILE A 140 0.14 -23.58 -0.94
N ARG A 141 -0.70 -24.34 -1.66
CA ARG A 141 -0.29 -25.32 -2.66
C ARG A 141 -0.99 -25.04 -3.99
N CYS A 142 -0.24 -25.11 -5.11
CA CYS A 142 -0.84 -25.01 -6.45
C CYS A 142 -1.79 -26.18 -6.74
N VAL A 143 -2.77 -25.91 -7.58
CA VAL A 143 -3.60 -26.96 -8.18
C VAL A 143 -2.77 -27.65 -9.27
N GLY A 144 -2.59 -28.96 -9.18
CA GLY A 144 -1.81 -29.73 -10.14
C GLY A 144 -0.30 -29.43 -10.11
N GLU A 145 0.34 -29.32 -11.27
CA GLU A 145 1.78 -29.07 -11.38
C GLU A 145 2.09 -27.56 -11.27
N PRO A 146 2.85 -27.11 -10.25
CA PRO A 146 3.11 -25.70 -10.02
C PRO A 146 3.82 -25.00 -11.19
N ARG A 147 4.74 -25.68 -11.89
CA ARG A 147 5.46 -25.10 -13.03
C ARG A 147 4.51 -24.72 -14.17
N GLU A 148 3.55 -25.59 -14.48
CA GLU A 148 2.52 -25.33 -15.50
C GLU A 148 1.66 -24.13 -15.09
N ARG A 149 1.22 -24.08 -13.84
CA ARG A 149 0.42 -22.96 -13.30
C ARG A 149 1.12 -21.61 -13.41
N PHE A 150 2.43 -21.58 -13.20
CA PHE A 150 3.23 -20.33 -13.30
C PHE A 150 3.61 -20.00 -14.75
N GLU A 151 3.67 -20.97 -15.65
CA GLU A 151 3.80 -20.72 -17.09
C GLU A 151 2.55 -20.11 -17.70
N GLU A 152 1.37 -20.51 -17.22
CA GLU A 152 0.09 -19.93 -17.63
C GLU A 152 -0.04 -18.45 -17.20
N ASP A 153 0.21 -18.14 -15.95
CA ASP A 153 0.20 -16.78 -15.42
C ASP A 153 1.27 -16.61 -14.36
N ALA A 154 2.35 -15.94 -14.73
CA ALA A 154 3.50 -15.69 -13.83
C ALA A 154 3.12 -14.88 -12.59
N LEU A 155 2.05 -14.07 -12.62
CA LEU A 155 1.56 -13.35 -11.45
C LEU A 155 1.13 -14.29 -10.32
N ARG A 156 0.74 -15.52 -10.62
CA ARG A 156 0.37 -16.52 -9.60
C ARG A 156 1.48 -16.74 -8.57
N MET A 157 2.76 -16.57 -8.95
CA MET A 157 3.89 -16.63 -8.01
C MET A 157 3.76 -15.56 -6.91
N LEU A 158 3.55 -14.31 -7.29
CA LEU A 158 3.36 -13.20 -6.33
C LEU A 158 2.04 -13.35 -5.56
N ARG A 159 0.98 -13.86 -6.20
CA ARG A 159 -0.29 -14.20 -5.53
C ARG A 159 -0.09 -15.24 -4.43
N GLY A 160 0.74 -16.26 -4.65
CA GLY A 160 1.07 -17.27 -3.63
C GLY A 160 1.70 -16.65 -2.39
N ILE A 161 2.68 -15.75 -2.59
CA ILE A 161 3.32 -15.02 -1.48
C ILE A 161 2.30 -14.09 -0.79
N ARG A 162 1.44 -13.42 -1.55
CA ARG A 162 0.37 -12.60 -0.97
C ARG A 162 -0.61 -13.43 -0.13
N PHE A 163 -1.05 -14.59 -0.61
CA PHE A 163 -1.91 -15.46 0.20
C PHE A 163 -1.20 -15.97 1.46
N ALA A 164 0.09 -16.28 1.36
CA ALA A 164 0.90 -16.63 2.53
C ALA A 164 0.92 -15.48 3.56
N ALA A 165 1.00 -14.21 3.12
CA ALA A 165 0.93 -13.04 3.97
C ALA A 165 -0.47 -12.82 4.58
N GLN A 166 -1.54 -12.86 3.77
CA GLN A 166 -2.89 -12.58 4.20
C GLN A 166 -3.49 -13.64 5.14
N LEU A 167 -3.06 -14.88 4.99
CA LEU A 167 -3.55 -16.01 5.77
C LEU A 167 -2.56 -16.43 6.87
N GLU A 168 -1.35 -15.90 6.86
CA GLU A 168 -0.21 -16.31 7.71
C GLU A 168 0.11 -17.80 7.53
N PHE A 169 0.07 -18.26 6.28
CA PHE A 169 0.33 -19.65 5.90
C PHE A 169 1.76 -19.83 5.37
N GLY A 170 2.24 -21.08 5.40
CA GLY A 170 3.42 -21.49 4.65
C GLY A 170 3.10 -21.75 3.18
N ILE A 171 4.14 -21.82 2.34
CA ILE A 171 4.02 -22.27 0.94
C ILE A 171 4.59 -23.70 0.86
N GLU A 172 3.89 -24.59 0.16
CA GLU A 172 4.30 -25.96 -0.08
C GLU A 172 5.64 -26.01 -0.84
N VAL A 173 6.49 -27.00 -0.54
CA VAL A 173 7.89 -27.05 -0.99
C VAL A 173 8.02 -27.07 -2.51
N ASN A 174 7.19 -27.87 -3.23
CA ASN A 174 7.24 -27.93 -4.69
C ASN A 174 6.73 -26.61 -5.32
N THR A 175 5.69 -26.01 -4.73
CA THR A 175 5.19 -24.70 -5.11
C THR A 175 6.26 -23.63 -4.93
N LEU A 176 6.96 -23.60 -3.79
CA LEU A 176 8.05 -22.66 -3.53
C LEU A 176 9.26 -22.88 -4.45
N SER A 177 9.59 -24.13 -4.75
CA SER A 177 10.65 -24.48 -5.71
C SER A 177 10.32 -24.00 -7.12
N ALA A 178 9.06 -24.18 -7.54
CA ALA A 178 8.59 -23.70 -8.85
C ALA A 178 8.60 -22.16 -8.93
N ILE A 179 8.25 -21.44 -7.84
CA ILE A 179 8.41 -19.97 -7.78
C ILE A 179 9.86 -19.58 -8.06
N ARG A 180 10.83 -20.24 -7.42
CA ARG A 180 12.25 -19.95 -7.65
C ARG A 180 12.67 -20.20 -9.10
N GLU A 181 12.24 -21.31 -9.68
CA GLU A 181 12.58 -21.68 -11.05
C GLU A 181 11.95 -20.73 -12.08
N LYS A 182 10.68 -20.34 -11.87
CA LYS A 182 9.91 -19.54 -12.80
C LYS A 182 9.96 -18.03 -12.52
N ALA A 183 10.65 -17.58 -11.47
CA ALA A 183 10.81 -16.17 -11.12
C ALA A 183 11.14 -15.25 -12.31
N PRO A 184 12.04 -15.63 -13.27
CA PRO A 184 12.36 -14.79 -14.42
C PRO A 184 11.16 -14.45 -15.32
N THR A 185 10.12 -15.29 -15.35
CA THR A 185 8.95 -15.05 -16.19
C THR A 185 8.07 -13.90 -15.70
N LEU A 186 8.29 -13.42 -14.47
CA LEU A 186 7.54 -12.28 -13.91
C LEU A 186 7.71 -10.99 -14.72
N VAL A 187 8.78 -10.86 -15.50
CA VAL A 187 9.01 -9.71 -16.41
C VAL A 187 7.90 -9.53 -17.45
N ASN A 188 7.14 -10.60 -17.75
CA ASN A 188 6.03 -10.56 -18.69
C ASN A 188 4.73 -10.02 -18.07
N VAL A 189 4.71 -9.79 -16.76
CA VAL A 189 3.52 -9.29 -16.05
C VAL A 189 3.55 -7.77 -15.98
N SER A 190 2.41 -7.13 -16.25
CA SER A 190 2.32 -5.67 -16.20
C SER A 190 2.54 -5.13 -14.79
N ALA A 191 3.15 -3.95 -14.69
CA ALA A 191 3.49 -3.31 -13.44
C ALA A 191 2.25 -3.02 -12.55
N GLU A 192 1.11 -2.72 -13.17
CA GLU A 192 -0.16 -2.48 -12.48
C GLU A 192 -0.66 -3.74 -11.75
N ARG A 193 -0.52 -4.91 -12.39
CA ARG A 193 -0.90 -6.19 -11.78
C ARG A 193 0.05 -6.52 -10.62
N ILE A 194 1.35 -6.34 -10.82
CA ILE A 194 2.36 -6.51 -9.76
C ILE A 194 2.05 -5.57 -8.59
N ARG A 195 1.82 -4.28 -8.86
CA ARG A 195 1.44 -3.30 -7.84
C ARG A 195 0.23 -3.75 -7.03
N SER A 196 -0.83 -4.22 -7.71
CA SER A 196 -2.06 -4.67 -7.04
C SER A 196 -1.79 -5.80 -6.05
N GLU A 197 -1.02 -6.83 -6.45
CA GLU A 197 -0.68 -7.94 -5.57
C GLU A 197 0.27 -7.53 -4.44
N LEU A 198 1.29 -6.72 -4.75
CA LEU A 198 2.24 -6.20 -3.76
C LEU A 198 1.53 -5.32 -2.72
N THR A 199 0.63 -4.43 -3.15
CA THR A 199 -0.16 -3.60 -2.24
C THR A 199 -0.99 -4.46 -1.28
N LYS A 200 -1.73 -5.44 -1.79
CA LYS A 200 -2.51 -6.37 -0.96
C LYS A 200 -1.65 -7.19 0.00
N LEU A 201 -0.41 -7.48 -0.38
CA LEU A 201 0.57 -8.17 0.48
C LEU A 201 1.02 -7.23 1.62
N LEU A 202 1.40 -5.99 1.30
CA LEU A 202 1.89 -5.02 2.28
C LEU A 202 0.80 -4.59 3.29
N LEU A 203 -0.47 -4.57 2.88
CA LEU A 203 -1.61 -4.28 3.75
C LEU A 203 -1.99 -5.47 4.65
N ALA A 204 -1.39 -6.64 4.47
CA ALA A 204 -1.65 -7.82 5.26
C ALA A 204 -0.84 -7.83 6.57
N ASP A 205 -1.33 -8.55 7.58
CA ASP A 205 -0.64 -8.70 8.87
C ASP A 205 0.70 -9.42 8.74
N GLY A 206 0.76 -10.42 7.88
CA GLY A 206 1.96 -11.18 7.56
C GLY A 206 2.81 -10.55 6.45
N SER A 207 2.89 -9.23 6.37
CA SER A 207 3.65 -8.50 5.31
C SER A 207 5.13 -8.88 5.24
N ASP A 208 5.72 -9.39 6.32
CA ASP A 208 7.06 -9.97 6.38
C ASP A 208 7.25 -11.17 5.42
N ARG A 209 6.16 -11.81 4.98
CA ARG A 209 6.21 -12.85 3.94
C ARG A 209 6.75 -12.34 2.60
N LEU A 210 6.89 -11.03 2.41
CA LEU A 210 7.61 -10.47 1.26
C LEU A 210 9.06 -10.99 1.17
N LEU A 211 9.67 -11.40 2.29
CA LEU A 211 10.95 -12.09 2.32
C LEU A 211 10.99 -13.37 1.48
N LEU A 212 9.85 -14.04 1.29
CA LEU A 212 9.79 -15.20 0.40
C LEU A 212 10.09 -14.82 -1.05
N ALA A 213 9.76 -13.59 -1.48
CA ALA A 213 10.14 -13.09 -2.80
C ALA A 213 11.66 -12.92 -2.92
N VAL A 214 12.33 -12.43 -1.86
CA VAL A 214 13.79 -12.32 -1.80
C VAL A 214 14.43 -13.72 -1.83
N HIS A 215 13.99 -14.61 -0.96
CA HIS A 215 14.54 -15.97 -0.86
C HIS A 215 14.36 -16.83 -2.13
N THR A 216 13.34 -16.52 -2.92
CA THR A 216 13.10 -17.19 -4.21
C THR A 216 13.73 -16.47 -5.39
N GLY A 217 14.26 -15.25 -5.18
CA GLY A 217 14.79 -14.38 -6.23
C GLY A 217 13.69 -13.71 -7.08
N LEU A 218 12.42 -13.81 -6.67
CA LEU A 218 11.30 -13.19 -7.37
C LEU A 218 11.34 -11.66 -7.26
N SER A 219 11.80 -11.10 -6.11
CA SER A 219 11.92 -9.66 -5.84
C SER A 219 12.75 -8.93 -6.88
N ARG A 220 13.78 -9.55 -7.44
CA ARG A 220 14.68 -8.99 -8.46
C ARG A 220 13.95 -8.46 -9.70
N TYR A 221 12.76 -8.98 -9.98
CA TYR A 221 11.97 -8.64 -11.16
C TYR A 221 10.93 -7.55 -10.94
N PHE A 222 10.72 -7.12 -9.68
CA PHE A 222 9.76 -6.05 -9.40
C PHE A 222 10.24 -5.03 -8.34
N LEU A 223 11.09 -5.45 -7.39
CA LEU A 223 11.63 -4.61 -6.31
C LEU A 223 13.06 -5.06 -5.94
N PRO A 224 14.04 -5.00 -6.87
CA PRO A 224 15.41 -5.45 -6.63
C PRO A 224 16.08 -4.69 -5.47
N GLU A 225 15.67 -3.46 -5.20
CA GLU A 225 16.21 -2.64 -4.10
C GLU A 225 16.01 -3.32 -2.73
N LEU A 226 14.97 -4.15 -2.57
CA LEU A 226 14.76 -4.90 -1.33
C LEU A 226 15.85 -5.94 -1.10
N ASP A 227 16.39 -6.56 -2.15
CA ASP A 227 17.50 -7.51 -2.03
C ASP A 227 18.76 -6.82 -1.46
N ASP A 228 19.06 -5.59 -1.91
CA ASP A 228 20.18 -4.79 -1.40
C ASP A 228 19.93 -4.38 0.06
N MET A 229 18.70 -3.99 0.40
CA MET A 229 18.32 -3.63 1.77
C MET A 229 18.49 -4.80 2.75
N ILE A 230 18.09 -6.03 2.37
CA ILE A 230 18.21 -7.24 3.22
C ILE A 230 19.67 -7.61 3.46
N THR A 231 20.57 -7.33 2.52
CA THR A 231 21.99 -7.65 2.66
C THR A 231 22.79 -6.55 3.38
N THR A 232 22.16 -5.39 3.67
CA THR A 232 22.81 -4.25 4.30
C THR A 232 22.62 -4.25 5.81
N SER A 233 23.67 -4.61 6.55
CA SER A 233 23.69 -4.56 8.02
C SER A 233 23.67 -3.10 8.52
N GLN A 234 23.17 -2.90 9.74
CA GLN A 234 23.18 -1.65 10.48
C GLN A 234 23.87 -1.87 11.84
N ASN A 235 25.20 -1.81 11.85
CA ASN A 235 25.98 -1.96 13.08
C ASN A 235 25.93 -0.67 13.91
N ASN A 236 24.84 -0.51 14.65
CA ASN A 236 24.52 0.70 15.40
C ASN A 236 23.57 0.32 16.55
N PRO A 237 23.73 0.85 17.79
CA PRO A 237 22.89 0.50 18.94
C PRO A 237 21.38 0.72 18.75
N HIS A 238 21.00 1.60 17.84
CA HIS A 238 19.61 1.91 17.54
C HIS A 238 18.91 0.85 16.69
N HIS A 239 19.64 -0.01 16.00
CA HIS A 239 19.09 -1.00 15.08
C HIS A 239 19.34 -2.42 15.54
N CYS A 240 18.34 -3.30 15.46
CA CYS A 240 18.40 -4.72 15.74
C CYS A 240 18.20 -5.59 14.48
N PHE A 241 17.95 -4.96 13.33
CA PHE A 241 17.72 -5.59 12.04
C PHE A 241 18.69 -5.02 11.00
N ASP A 242 18.89 -5.75 9.88
CA ASP A 242 19.36 -5.16 8.62
C ASP A 242 18.33 -4.15 8.09
N VAL A 243 18.69 -3.41 7.03
CA VAL A 243 17.83 -2.33 6.50
C VAL A 243 16.48 -2.88 5.99
N GLY A 244 16.48 -4.02 5.32
CA GLY A 244 15.26 -4.59 4.74
C GLY A 244 14.32 -5.14 5.80
N ASN A 245 14.82 -5.92 6.76
CA ASN A 245 14.00 -6.44 7.87
C ASN A 245 13.47 -5.31 8.74
N HIS A 246 14.25 -4.24 8.97
CA HIS A 246 13.79 -3.03 9.64
C HIS A 246 12.60 -2.39 8.90
N SER A 247 12.71 -2.21 7.59
CA SER A 247 11.64 -1.63 6.77
C SER A 247 10.38 -2.49 6.76
N LEU A 248 10.50 -3.82 6.72
CA LEU A 248 9.36 -4.73 6.82
C LEU A 248 8.72 -4.69 8.22
N GLU A 249 9.52 -4.55 9.27
CA GLU A 249 8.98 -4.36 10.62
C GLU A 249 8.25 -3.01 10.74
N ALA A 250 8.78 -1.94 10.12
CA ALA A 250 8.08 -0.65 10.07
C ALA A 250 6.72 -0.77 9.34
N VAL A 251 6.63 -1.55 8.26
CA VAL A 251 5.34 -1.87 7.59
C VAL A 251 4.38 -2.58 8.55
N ARG A 252 4.85 -3.59 9.32
CA ARG A 252 4.03 -4.27 10.33
C ARG A 252 3.52 -3.31 11.40
N GLN A 253 4.38 -2.39 11.87
CA GLN A 253 3.97 -1.38 12.85
C GLN A 253 2.93 -0.41 12.26
N ILE A 254 3.03 0.00 10.99
CA ILE A 254 1.97 0.77 10.31
C ILE A 254 0.66 0.00 10.29
N ASN A 255 0.67 -1.28 9.89
CA ASN A 255 -0.55 -2.10 9.86
C ASN A 255 -1.19 -2.23 11.24
N ARG A 256 -0.37 -2.40 12.28
CA ARG A 256 -0.83 -2.45 13.67
C ARG A 256 -1.44 -1.12 14.13
N ILE A 257 -0.71 -0.01 13.94
CA ILE A 257 -1.19 1.35 14.28
C ILE A 257 -2.50 1.65 13.51
N TRP A 258 -2.56 1.31 12.22
CA TRP A 258 -3.76 1.48 11.41
C TRP A 258 -4.97 0.74 11.95
N LYS A 259 -4.81 -0.44 12.52
CA LYS A 259 -5.92 -1.25 13.06
C LYS A 259 -6.36 -0.81 14.46
N GLU A 260 -5.40 -0.52 15.31
CA GLU A 260 -5.62 -0.37 16.75
C GLU A 260 -5.92 1.08 17.16
N GLU A 261 -5.58 2.07 16.32
CA GLU A 261 -5.59 3.47 16.72
C GLU A 261 -6.29 4.37 15.72
N GLU A 262 -6.82 5.47 16.21
CA GLU A 262 -7.19 6.61 15.37
C GLU A 262 -5.92 7.41 15.02
N LEU A 263 -5.85 7.84 13.75
CA LEU A 263 -4.76 8.68 13.24
C LEU A 263 -5.36 10.04 12.86
N PRO A 264 -5.41 11.00 13.80
CA PRO A 264 -5.98 12.32 13.54
C PRO A 264 -5.31 12.99 12.33
N GLY A 265 -6.12 13.48 11.40
CA GLY A 265 -5.64 14.12 10.17
C GLY A 265 -5.31 13.17 9.02
N ILE A 266 -5.47 11.85 9.20
CA ILE A 266 -5.35 10.85 8.13
C ILE A 266 -6.73 10.23 7.86
N PRO A 267 -7.27 10.32 6.62
CA PRO A 267 -8.52 9.65 6.26
C PRO A 267 -8.42 8.14 6.43
N ARG A 268 -9.50 7.50 6.93
CA ARG A 268 -9.59 6.04 7.06
C ARG A 268 -9.95 5.37 5.74
N GLU A 269 -9.21 5.67 4.71
CA GLU A 269 -9.36 5.16 3.35
C GLU A 269 -8.16 4.28 2.98
N GLU A 270 -8.37 3.30 2.12
CA GLU A 270 -7.32 2.39 1.67
C GLU A 270 -6.13 3.15 1.07
N LYS A 271 -6.39 4.23 0.30
CA LYS A 271 -5.34 5.06 -0.30
C LYS A 271 -4.38 5.63 0.74
N ALA A 272 -4.89 6.10 1.87
CA ALA A 272 -4.06 6.64 2.95
C ALA A 272 -3.21 5.54 3.61
N HIS A 273 -3.77 4.35 3.81
CA HIS A 273 -3.03 3.20 4.32
C HIS A 273 -1.93 2.76 3.34
N VAL A 274 -2.22 2.74 2.03
CA VAL A 274 -1.24 2.47 0.96
C VAL A 274 -0.07 3.45 1.02
N VAL A 275 -0.32 4.75 1.17
CA VAL A 275 0.73 5.77 1.32
C VAL A 275 1.65 5.42 2.49
N LEU A 276 1.10 5.07 3.65
CA LEU A 276 1.88 4.76 4.85
C LEU A 276 2.71 3.49 4.71
N VAL A 277 2.16 2.40 4.17
CA VAL A 277 2.92 1.13 4.02
C VAL A 277 4.04 1.25 2.99
N TYR A 278 3.84 2.01 1.90
CA TYR A 278 4.91 2.26 0.94
C TYR A 278 5.96 3.24 1.46
N ALA A 279 5.56 4.26 2.22
CA ALA A 279 6.51 5.11 2.91
C ALA A 279 7.36 4.31 3.91
N ALA A 280 6.76 3.41 4.70
CA ALA A 280 7.46 2.55 5.64
C ALA A 280 8.39 1.53 4.95
N LEU A 281 7.97 0.95 3.81
CA LEU A 281 8.82 0.03 3.05
C LEU A 281 10.05 0.73 2.45
N LEU A 282 9.90 1.98 1.99
CA LEU A 282 10.89 2.66 1.16
C LEU A 282 11.67 3.77 1.86
N HIS A 283 11.38 4.10 3.15
CA HIS A 283 12.03 5.23 3.83
C HIS A 283 13.56 5.11 3.89
N ASP A 284 14.06 3.89 4.00
CA ASP A 284 15.47 3.55 4.13
C ASP A 284 16.08 2.91 2.87
N VAL A 285 15.38 2.95 1.73
CA VAL A 285 15.78 2.27 0.48
C VAL A 285 17.13 2.71 -0.09
N ALA A 286 17.65 3.86 0.34
CA ALA A 286 18.95 4.38 -0.08
C ALA A 286 20.08 4.11 0.92
N LYS A 287 19.81 3.53 2.09
CA LYS A 287 20.87 3.20 3.05
C LYS A 287 21.98 2.30 2.48
N PRO A 288 21.70 1.31 1.61
CA PRO A 288 22.76 0.55 0.96
C PRO A 288 23.79 1.41 0.21
N ASP A 289 23.34 2.52 -0.41
CA ASP A 289 24.21 3.40 -1.21
C ASP A 289 24.96 4.45 -0.35
N CYS A 290 24.47 4.72 0.85
CA CYS A 290 24.99 5.76 1.75
C CYS A 290 25.75 5.18 2.96
N LYS A 291 26.00 3.87 2.97
CA LYS A 291 26.63 3.21 4.12
C LYS A 291 28.10 3.62 4.21
N GLU A 292 28.48 4.19 5.35
CA GLU A 292 29.85 4.44 5.77
C GLU A 292 30.08 3.82 7.14
N THR A 293 31.20 3.14 7.33
CA THR A 293 31.56 2.54 8.62
C THR A 293 32.77 3.30 9.17
N ASP A 294 32.66 3.82 10.40
CA ASP A 294 33.75 4.56 11.06
C ASP A 294 34.84 3.63 11.61
N GLU A 295 35.87 4.23 12.22
CA GLU A 295 37.01 3.49 12.80
C GLU A 295 36.60 2.62 14.00
N GLU A 296 35.47 2.90 14.64
CA GLU A 296 34.90 2.11 15.75
C GLU A 296 34.00 0.97 15.25
N GLY A 297 33.79 0.87 13.94
CA GLY A 297 32.96 -0.13 13.30
C GLY A 297 31.47 0.20 13.33
N ILE A 298 31.09 1.44 13.59
CA ILE A 298 29.71 1.91 13.61
C ILE A 298 29.29 2.37 12.22
N ASP A 299 28.13 1.91 11.79
CA ASP A 299 27.57 2.28 10.50
C ASP A 299 26.80 3.60 10.55
N HIS A 300 27.09 4.49 9.58
CA HIS A 300 26.45 5.77 9.35
C HIS A 300 25.82 5.82 7.96
N PHE A 301 24.74 6.59 7.80
CA PHE A 301 23.94 6.68 6.56
C PHE A 301 23.61 8.14 6.26
N TYR A 302 24.60 8.94 5.89
CA TYR A 302 24.44 10.38 5.67
C TYR A 302 23.58 10.68 4.44
N ASN A 303 22.63 11.61 4.58
CA ASN A 303 21.75 12.09 3.51
C ASN A 303 20.90 10.98 2.85
N HIS A 304 20.77 9.82 3.48
CA HIS A 304 19.97 8.71 2.92
C HIS A 304 18.51 9.11 2.65
N ASN A 305 17.93 10.01 3.43
CA ASN A 305 16.55 10.45 3.30
C ASN A 305 16.26 11.19 1.99
N GLU A 306 17.17 12.06 1.52
CA GLU A 306 17.03 12.74 0.23
C GLU A 306 17.13 11.74 -0.93
N LEU A 307 18.16 10.90 -0.92
CA LEU A 307 18.35 9.86 -1.93
C LEU A 307 17.23 8.80 -1.89
N ALA A 308 16.73 8.45 -0.70
CA ALA A 308 15.60 7.53 -0.56
C ALA A 308 14.32 8.11 -1.19
N ALA A 309 14.06 9.40 -1.05
CA ALA A 309 12.93 10.05 -1.71
C ALA A 309 13.03 9.97 -3.24
N GLU A 310 14.23 10.19 -3.81
CA GLU A 310 14.48 10.07 -5.25
C GLU A 310 14.33 8.62 -5.75
N LYS A 311 14.92 7.65 -5.04
CA LYS A 311 14.76 6.22 -5.36
C LYS A 311 13.31 5.77 -5.27
N ALA A 312 12.61 6.15 -4.19
CA ALA A 312 11.19 5.84 -4.01
C ALA A 312 10.32 6.40 -5.14
N GLU A 313 10.61 7.61 -5.63
CA GLU A 313 9.92 8.18 -6.79
C GLU A 313 10.09 7.28 -8.03
N GLY A 314 11.32 6.83 -8.31
CA GLY A 314 11.62 5.90 -9.40
C GLY A 314 10.88 4.57 -9.27
N ILE A 315 10.88 3.97 -8.08
CA ILE A 315 10.18 2.71 -7.77
C ILE A 315 8.67 2.85 -7.97
N LEU A 316 8.06 3.90 -7.40
CA LEU A 316 6.63 4.12 -7.50
C LEU A 316 6.17 4.43 -8.93
N LYS A 317 6.97 5.18 -9.72
CA LYS A 317 6.73 5.37 -11.16
C LYS A 317 6.82 4.05 -11.93
N ARG A 318 7.82 3.22 -11.65
CA ARG A 318 7.97 1.87 -12.23
C ARG A 318 6.76 1.00 -11.93
N LEU A 319 6.22 1.08 -10.72
CA LEU A 319 5.01 0.38 -10.27
C LEU A 319 3.71 1.06 -10.72
N LYS A 320 3.77 2.15 -11.50
CA LYS A 320 2.61 2.86 -12.05
C LYS A 320 1.63 3.40 -11.01
N PHE A 321 2.17 3.99 -9.95
CA PHE A 321 1.35 4.78 -9.02
C PHE A 321 0.92 6.12 -9.63
N ASP A 322 -0.15 6.69 -9.10
CA ASP A 322 -0.59 8.05 -9.44
C ASP A 322 0.34 9.10 -8.82
N ASN A 323 0.40 10.29 -9.46
CA ASN A 323 1.30 11.37 -9.07
C ASN A 323 1.04 11.91 -7.65
N GLU A 324 -0.21 11.87 -7.18
CA GLU A 324 -0.57 12.32 -5.84
C GLU A 324 0.05 11.38 -4.79
N THR A 325 -0.13 10.06 -4.96
CA THR A 325 0.49 9.04 -4.10
C THR A 325 2.02 9.16 -4.12
N ILE A 326 2.64 9.28 -5.31
CA ILE A 326 4.09 9.44 -5.45
C ILE A 326 4.55 10.68 -4.68
N SER A 327 3.93 11.84 -4.92
CA SER A 327 4.30 13.09 -4.28
C SER A 327 4.20 13.03 -2.76
N LEU A 328 3.14 12.41 -2.21
CA LEU A 328 2.97 12.32 -0.77
C LEU A 328 3.97 11.35 -0.13
N VAL A 329 4.16 10.16 -0.70
CA VAL A 329 5.14 9.17 -0.20
C VAL A 329 6.55 9.73 -0.20
N THR A 330 7.01 10.30 -1.32
CA THR A 330 8.37 10.84 -1.45
C THR A 330 8.62 12.02 -0.51
N ARG A 331 7.60 12.86 -0.29
CA ARG A 331 7.66 13.98 0.64
C ARG A 331 7.81 13.50 2.08
N ILE A 332 7.03 12.47 2.49
CA ILE A 332 7.13 11.89 3.83
C ILE A 332 8.51 11.25 4.03
N ILE A 333 9.01 10.51 3.05
CA ILE A 333 10.34 9.88 3.09
C ILE A 333 11.44 10.93 3.21
N ARG A 334 11.39 12.03 2.45
CA ARG A 334 12.41 13.08 2.50
C ARG A 334 12.59 13.67 3.89
N TYR A 335 11.53 13.74 4.66
CA TYR A 335 11.55 14.36 5.98
C TYR A 335 11.46 13.37 7.16
N HIS A 336 11.51 12.06 6.92
CA HIS A 336 11.31 11.07 7.98
C HIS A 336 12.37 11.14 9.10
N ASP A 337 13.62 11.49 8.79
CA ASP A 337 14.72 11.67 9.76
C ASP A 337 14.77 13.09 10.35
N SER A 338 13.69 13.88 10.22
CA SER A 338 13.62 15.21 10.82
C SER A 338 13.66 15.12 12.34
N ARG A 339 14.74 15.63 12.93
CA ARG A 339 14.98 15.56 14.38
C ARG A 339 14.36 16.74 15.12
N HIS A 340 13.60 16.44 16.16
CA HIS A 340 12.96 17.44 17.01
C HIS A 340 13.70 17.64 18.34
N GLU A 341 14.86 17.00 18.51
CA GLU A 341 15.56 16.84 19.79
C GLU A 341 16.03 18.16 20.41
N ASN A 342 16.54 19.08 19.57
CA ASN A 342 17.11 20.35 20.03
C ASN A 342 16.06 21.42 20.34
N CYS A 343 14.77 21.10 20.27
CA CYS A 343 13.69 22.05 20.36
C CYS A 343 12.93 21.98 21.69
N LEU A 344 13.17 20.94 22.49
CA LEU A 344 12.49 20.71 23.78
C LEU A 344 13.27 21.32 24.93
N ILE A 345 12.58 22.07 25.78
CA ILE A 345 13.07 22.54 27.11
C ILE A 345 12.04 22.05 28.14
N ASP A 346 12.48 21.27 29.11
CA ASP A 346 11.64 20.70 30.17
C ASP A 346 10.37 19.99 29.65
N GLY A 347 10.51 19.24 28.53
CA GLY A 347 9.42 18.50 27.92
C GLY A 347 8.38 19.35 27.16
N LYS A 348 8.62 20.68 27.04
CA LYS A 348 7.81 21.60 26.22
C LYS A 348 8.62 22.16 25.07
N TYR A 349 7.95 22.50 23.98
CA TYR A 349 8.61 23.19 22.87
C TYR A 349 8.97 24.61 23.24
N SER A 350 10.22 24.99 23.04
CA SER A 350 10.68 26.36 23.09
C SER A 350 10.16 27.16 21.89
N GLU A 351 10.21 28.48 21.92
CA GLU A 351 9.90 29.31 20.75
C GLU A 351 10.77 28.96 19.53
N LYS A 352 12.05 28.59 19.78
CA LYS A 352 12.92 28.06 18.71
C LYS A 352 12.37 26.75 18.11
N GLY A 353 11.80 25.89 18.94
CA GLY A 353 11.17 24.63 18.52
C GLY A 353 9.88 24.85 17.75
N LYS A 354 9.02 25.78 18.18
CA LYS A 354 7.81 26.15 17.44
C LYS A 354 8.15 26.73 16.06
N ARG A 355 9.15 27.59 15.97
CA ARG A 355 9.67 28.13 14.71
C ARG A 355 10.16 27.01 13.78
N ALA A 356 10.92 26.05 14.29
CA ALA A 356 11.39 24.90 13.52
C ALA A 356 10.22 24.04 13.02
N MET A 357 9.19 23.85 13.85
CA MET A 357 7.97 23.13 13.47
C MET A 357 7.20 23.85 12.36
N ARG A 358 6.96 25.19 12.47
CA ARG A 358 6.32 25.97 11.40
C ARG A 358 7.07 25.85 10.06
N ARG A 359 8.40 25.94 10.10
CA ARG A 359 9.23 25.76 8.91
C ARG A 359 9.14 24.34 8.34
N LEU A 360 9.07 23.31 9.17
CA LEU A 360 8.85 21.94 8.72
C LEU A 360 7.47 21.80 8.09
N MET A 361 6.42 22.34 8.73
CA MET A 361 5.06 22.35 8.19
C MET A 361 4.99 23.07 6.81
N ASN A 362 5.72 24.18 6.67
CA ASN A 362 5.81 24.88 5.40
C ASN A 362 6.44 24.03 4.28
N ARG A 363 7.54 23.33 4.59
CA ARG A 363 8.29 22.52 3.61
C ARG A 363 7.53 21.25 3.19
N ILE A 364 6.95 20.56 4.18
CA ILE A 364 6.26 19.29 3.93
C ILE A 364 4.78 19.48 3.57
N GLY A 365 4.19 20.59 3.97
CA GLY A 365 2.74 20.83 3.90
C GLY A 365 2.02 20.28 5.14
N SER A 366 1.14 21.11 5.74
CA SER A 366 0.44 20.76 6.97
C SER A 366 -0.35 19.46 6.89
N SER A 367 -0.96 19.15 5.75
CA SER A 367 -1.73 17.92 5.53
C SER A 367 -0.88 16.64 5.49
N ALA A 368 0.43 16.74 5.21
CA ALA A 368 1.35 15.60 5.19
C ALA A 368 1.97 15.31 6.56
N MET A 369 1.92 16.27 7.51
CA MET A 369 2.49 16.11 8.85
C MET A 369 1.96 14.90 9.63
N PRO A 370 0.64 14.61 9.64
CA PRO A 370 0.12 13.40 10.31
C PRO A 370 0.74 12.11 9.77
N TYR A 371 0.92 12.01 8.45
CA TYR A 371 1.56 10.87 7.81
C TYR A 371 3.04 10.75 8.20
N LEU A 372 3.77 11.88 8.26
CA LEU A 372 5.16 11.91 8.73
C LEU A 372 5.26 11.37 10.16
N PHE A 373 4.40 11.83 11.07
CA PHE A 373 4.40 11.37 12.45
C PHE A 373 4.05 9.87 12.57
N ALA A 374 3.14 9.37 11.74
CA ALA A 374 2.80 7.95 11.71
C ALA A 374 4.00 7.10 11.25
N LEU A 375 4.72 7.55 10.19
CA LEU A 375 5.94 6.89 9.71
C LEU A 375 7.03 6.92 10.79
N GLN A 376 7.35 8.08 11.35
CA GLN A 376 8.37 8.23 12.40
C GLN A 376 8.08 7.34 13.62
N ARG A 377 6.81 7.21 13.99
CA ARG A 377 6.41 6.32 15.07
C ARG A 377 6.63 4.85 14.72
N ALA A 378 6.25 4.43 13.51
CA ALA A 378 6.44 3.06 13.05
C ALA A 378 7.94 2.71 12.95
N ASP A 379 8.76 3.62 12.42
CA ASP A 379 10.22 3.50 12.37
C ASP A 379 10.81 3.32 13.79
N LEU A 380 10.45 4.17 14.75
CA LEU A 380 10.90 4.04 16.14
C LEU A 380 10.49 2.72 16.79
N LEU A 381 9.29 2.21 16.48
CA LEU A 381 8.81 0.92 16.98
C LEU A 381 9.53 -0.26 16.33
N ALA A 382 10.07 -0.10 15.13
CA ALA A 382 10.88 -1.07 14.44
C ALA A 382 12.37 -1.06 14.85
N GLN A 383 12.82 -0.05 15.60
CA GLN A 383 14.18 0.05 16.12
C GLN A 383 14.38 -0.82 17.38
N SER A 384 15.63 -0.90 17.88
CA SER A 384 15.96 -1.52 19.16
C SER A 384 15.32 -0.76 20.33
N ASP A 385 15.33 -1.35 21.52
CA ASP A 385 14.82 -0.69 22.74
C ASP A 385 15.71 0.46 23.22
N TYR A 386 16.91 0.60 22.64
CA TYR A 386 17.87 1.64 23.02
C TYR A 386 17.27 3.04 22.76
N THR A 387 17.07 3.80 23.82
CA THR A 387 16.48 5.15 23.83
C THR A 387 15.09 5.27 23.17
N ARG A 388 14.39 4.16 22.89
CA ARG A 388 13.08 4.15 22.19
C ARG A 388 12.04 4.99 22.93
N ASP A 389 11.88 4.80 24.25
CA ASP A 389 10.87 5.51 25.05
C ASP A 389 11.11 7.02 25.06
N GLU A 390 12.37 7.43 25.13
CA GLU A 390 12.77 8.85 25.07
C GLU A 390 12.41 9.43 23.69
N LYS A 391 12.76 8.74 22.59
CA LYS A 391 12.44 9.15 21.22
C LYS A 391 10.92 9.25 20.99
N LEU A 392 10.15 8.28 21.50
CA LEU A 392 8.68 8.32 21.41
C LEU A 392 8.09 9.48 22.24
N ALA A 393 8.69 9.81 23.40
CA ALA A 393 8.26 10.97 24.18
C ALA A 393 8.51 12.28 23.42
N LYS A 394 9.66 12.41 22.74
CA LYS A 394 9.98 13.55 21.87
C LYS A 394 9.03 13.66 20.69
N LEU A 395 8.71 12.54 20.04
CA LEU A 395 7.74 12.51 18.94
C LEU A 395 6.34 12.95 19.40
N ARG A 396 5.86 12.46 20.56
CA ARG A 396 4.58 12.91 21.15
C ARG A 396 4.58 14.41 21.44
N ALA A 397 5.70 14.96 21.91
CA ALA A 397 5.83 16.40 22.11
C ALA A 397 5.74 17.15 20.77
N ALA A 398 6.42 16.68 19.72
CA ALA A 398 6.34 17.26 18.37
C ALA A 398 4.90 17.28 17.83
N GLN A 399 4.15 16.20 18.02
CA GLN A 399 2.73 16.12 17.66
C GLN A 399 1.87 17.15 18.41
N ARG A 400 2.13 17.36 19.72
CA ARG A 400 1.44 18.40 20.48
C ARG A 400 1.76 19.80 19.96
N CYS A 401 3.04 20.08 19.67
CA CYS A 401 3.46 21.37 19.10
C CYS A 401 2.76 21.65 17.76
N TYR A 402 2.73 20.67 16.88
CA TYR A 402 1.98 20.75 15.62
C TYR A 402 0.50 21.06 15.86
N SER A 403 -0.14 20.34 16.79
CA SER A 403 -1.56 20.56 17.13
C SER A 403 -1.82 21.96 17.70
N GLU A 404 -0.93 22.49 18.54
CA GLU A 404 -1.01 23.85 19.09
C GLU A 404 -0.95 24.91 17.97
N ILE A 405 -0.01 24.76 17.01
CA ILE A 405 0.14 25.66 15.86
C ILE A 405 -1.11 25.64 15.00
N CYS A 406 -1.66 24.44 14.69
CA CYS A 406 -2.88 24.30 13.91
C CYS A 406 -4.11 24.92 14.64
N GLN A 407 -4.25 24.69 15.96
CA GLN A 407 -5.36 25.22 16.74
C GLN A 407 -5.29 26.75 16.90
N ALA A 408 -4.09 27.30 16.96
CA ALA A 408 -3.86 28.74 17.00
C ALA A 408 -4.11 29.41 15.62
N GLY A 409 -4.26 28.63 14.55
CA GLY A 409 -4.41 29.17 13.19
C GLY A 409 -3.17 29.93 12.72
N GLU A 410 -1.99 29.53 13.20
CA GLU A 410 -0.74 30.19 12.80
C GLU A 410 -0.46 29.95 11.32
N ALA A 411 -0.05 31.00 10.62
CA ALA A 411 0.30 30.90 9.20
C ALA A 411 1.56 30.06 9.01
N VAL A 412 1.49 29.12 8.07
CA VAL A 412 2.60 28.21 7.71
C VAL A 412 2.83 28.17 6.19
N GLY A 413 1.92 28.71 5.40
CA GLY A 413 2.01 28.81 3.95
C GLY A 413 1.80 30.23 3.45
N ARG A 414 2.12 30.49 2.16
CA ARG A 414 1.88 31.79 1.54
C ARG A 414 0.39 32.16 1.51
N GLU A 415 -0.46 31.15 1.38
CA GLU A 415 -1.93 31.25 1.38
C GLU A 415 -2.49 31.74 2.72
N ASP A 416 -1.73 31.59 3.81
CA ASP A 416 -2.13 31.97 5.16
C ASP A 416 -1.69 33.41 5.53
N LEU A 417 -0.93 34.09 4.65
CA LEU A 417 -0.51 35.47 4.88
C LEU A 417 -1.67 36.44 4.86
N ALA A 418 -1.67 37.41 5.79
CA ALA A 418 -2.70 38.45 5.86
C ALA A 418 -2.70 39.42 4.67
N ILE A 419 -1.65 39.41 3.84
CA ILE A 419 -1.60 40.09 2.55
C ILE A 419 -1.15 39.13 1.46
N GLY A 420 -1.64 39.38 0.24
CA GLY A 420 -1.30 38.58 -0.94
C GLY A 420 -0.83 39.41 -2.13
N GLY A 421 -0.89 38.82 -3.32
CA GLY A 421 -0.49 39.52 -4.56
C GLY A 421 -1.28 40.78 -4.83
N ARG A 422 -2.54 40.86 -4.41
CA ARG A 422 -3.42 42.02 -4.63
C ARG A 422 -2.97 43.25 -3.83
N GLU A 423 -2.62 43.05 -2.57
CA GLU A 423 -2.13 44.10 -1.68
C GLU A 423 -0.71 44.55 -2.12
N LEU A 424 0.13 43.64 -2.57
CA LEU A 424 1.44 43.96 -3.13
C LEU A 424 1.35 44.75 -4.46
N LEU A 425 0.38 44.45 -5.30
CA LEU A 425 0.09 45.28 -6.50
C LEU A 425 -0.24 46.71 -6.12
N ALA A 426 -1.05 46.94 -5.07
CA ALA A 426 -1.39 48.25 -4.57
C ALA A 426 -0.17 49.05 -4.06
N LEU A 427 0.89 48.32 -3.61
CA LEU A 427 2.19 48.90 -3.24
C LEU A 427 3.12 49.15 -4.45
N GLY A 428 2.67 48.89 -5.67
CA GLY A 428 3.45 49.10 -6.91
C GLY A 428 4.35 47.94 -7.30
N VAL A 429 4.24 46.78 -6.65
CA VAL A 429 5.02 45.57 -7.01
C VAL A 429 4.49 45.00 -8.32
N LYS A 430 5.32 44.80 -9.32
CA LYS A 430 4.89 44.24 -10.59
C LYS A 430 4.68 42.69 -10.46
N PRO A 431 3.65 42.14 -11.16
CA PRO A 431 3.48 40.71 -11.25
C PRO A 431 4.75 40.02 -11.83
N GLY A 432 5.17 38.92 -11.21
CA GLY A 432 6.32 38.17 -11.67
C GLY A 432 7.13 37.50 -10.56
N PRO A 433 8.30 36.95 -10.86
CA PRO A 433 9.16 36.24 -9.89
C PRO A 433 9.47 37.08 -8.64
N GLY A 434 9.70 38.40 -8.78
CA GLY A 434 10.03 39.30 -7.65
C GLY A 434 8.88 39.40 -6.63
N MET A 435 7.61 39.34 -7.07
CA MET A 435 6.46 39.28 -6.14
C MET A 435 6.48 37.98 -5.35
N GLY A 436 6.79 36.86 -5.99
CA GLY A 436 6.92 35.56 -5.31
C GLY A 436 8.06 35.54 -4.28
N GLU A 437 9.18 36.18 -4.61
CA GLU A 437 10.33 36.35 -3.71
C GLU A 437 9.94 37.18 -2.48
N LEU A 438 9.26 38.31 -2.69
CA LEU A 438 8.79 39.16 -1.59
C LEU A 438 7.81 38.40 -0.68
N LEU A 439 6.83 37.66 -1.25
CA LEU A 439 5.93 36.84 -0.46
C LEU A 439 6.68 35.79 0.38
N ASN A 440 7.76 35.19 -0.16
CA ASN A 440 8.60 34.28 0.61
C ASN A 440 9.29 34.97 1.78
N GLN A 441 9.85 36.16 1.57
CA GLN A 441 10.51 36.91 2.65
C GLN A 441 9.52 37.32 3.75
N LEU A 442 8.28 37.70 3.38
CA LEU A 442 7.21 37.97 4.33
C LEU A 442 6.84 36.70 5.11
N LEU A 443 6.70 35.57 4.41
CA LEU A 443 6.41 34.28 5.04
C LEU A 443 7.50 33.87 6.02
N GLU A 444 8.77 33.98 5.66
CA GLU A 444 9.90 33.69 6.61
C GLU A 444 9.81 34.54 7.87
N ALA A 445 9.45 35.82 7.75
CA ALA A 445 9.26 36.69 8.91
C ALA A 445 8.09 36.26 9.79
N VAL A 446 7.01 35.72 9.21
CA VAL A 446 5.83 35.20 9.94
C VAL A 446 6.14 33.83 10.56
N LEU A 447 6.86 32.95 9.85
CA LEU A 447 7.29 31.66 10.40
C LEU A 447 8.19 31.84 11.64
N ASP A 448 8.97 32.93 11.65
CA ASP A 448 9.79 33.31 12.81
C ASP A 448 8.96 33.90 13.95
N ASP A 449 7.97 34.73 13.62
CA ASP A 449 7.12 35.43 14.58
C ASP A 449 5.69 35.57 14.02
N PRO A 450 4.76 34.69 14.43
CA PRO A 450 3.38 34.68 13.93
C PRO A 450 2.60 35.98 14.22
N SER A 451 3.01 36.77 15.23
CA SER A 451 2.36 38.05 15.55
C SER A 451 2.48 39.09 14.44
N LYS A 452 3.46 38.90 13.52
CA LYS A 452 3.65 39.74 12.35
C LYS A 452 2.63 39.48 11.24
N ASN A 453 1.83 38.42 11.32
CA ASN A 453 0.83 38.13 10.31
C ASN A 453 -0.40 39.02 10.42
N THR A 454 -0.21 40.31 10.24
CA THR A 454 -1.27 41.33 10.15
C THR A 454 -1.04 42.17 8.90
N GLU A 455 -2.10 42.68 8.32
CA GLU A 455 -2.03 43.53 7.12
C GLU A 455 -1.08 44.72 7.35
N TYR A 456 -1.16 45.37 8.51
CA TYR A 456 -0.31 46.49 8.87
C TYR A 456 1.19 46.14 8.93
N GLU A 457 1.55 45.09 9.67
CA GLU A 457 2.96 44.71 9.85
C GLU A 457 3.56 44.18 8.54
N LEU A 458 2.80 43.36 7.78
CA LEU A 458 3.29 42.82 6.50
C LEU A 458 3.42 43.91 5.44
N THR A 459 2.51 44.89 5.40
CA THR A 459 2.63 46.01 4.49
C THR A 459 3.83 46.86 4.82
N ARG A 460 4.06 47.14 6.10
CA ARG A 460 5.24 47.89 6.55
C ARG A 460 6.54 47.16 6.20
N LEU A 461 6.60 45.86 6.42
CA LEU A 461 7.75 45.01 6.11
C LEU A 461 8.00 44.96 4.58
N ALA A 462 6.95 44.80 3.79
CA ALA A 462 7.05 44.81 2.33
C ALA A 462 7.65 46.15 1.82
N GLN A 463 7.18 47.30 2.36
CA GLN A 463 7.73 48.61 2.03
C GLN A 463 9.21 48.76 2.42
N GLN A 464 9.61 48.25 3.58
CA GLN A 464 11.01 48.26 4.00
C GLN A 464 11.89 47.42 3.06
N ILE A 465 11.44 46.23 2.67
CA ILE A 465 12.17 45.37 1.72
C ILE A 465 12.32 46.07 0.37
N LEU A 466 11.23 46.66 -0.14
CA LEU A 466 11.22 47.37 -1.42
C LEU A 466 12.12 48.64 -1.44
N SER A 467 12.25 49.31 -0.29
CA SER A 467 13.12 50.49 -0.18
C SER A 467 14.60 50.17 -0.12
N ASN A 468 14.96 48.91 0.15
CA ASN A 468 16.34 48.39 0.22
C ASN A 468 16.79 47.70 -1.07
N LEU A 469 15.90 47.58 -2.06
CA LEU A 469 16.18 47.07 -3.42
C LEU A 469 16.40 48.20 -4.41
#